data_37555815466219777e2a6dc6efbe2d45
#
_entry.id   37555815466219777e2a6dc6efbe2d45
#
_cell.length_a   1.000
_cell.length_b   1.000
_cell.length_c   1.000
_cell.angle_alpha   90.00
_cell.angle_beta   90.00
_cell.angle_gamma   90.00
#
_symmetry.space_group_name_H-M   'P 1'
#
loop_
_entity.id
_entity.type
_entity.pdbx_description
1 polymer ?
#
loop_
_entity_poly.entity_id
_entity_poly.type
_entity_poly.pdbx_seq_one_letter_code
_entity_poly.pdbx_strand_id
1 'polypeptide(L)'
;MNKHNQLIKKLKLSILSINNLIERYFTNFKNLKSNFKKGELIKNNRVFFGFSAVVILTLGYFLLPTIYDENIIKSTIKNQVYKKYNINLDVKDNVRYGLIPRPHFVVKNLPIILDKKEIGVIKNFKSYIAINNFFLSKNIEIKDLIFNKTDFYLKKNDLIFFEELLMTPPNDNKIVIKNSNIFFENENDELLFLNKIKNAKFYYDSMNLENTFTSKNEIFNIPYKLIIKNDKFNKEINIDFNSKKIRLNLSNNISYQDNIKKGILDILFVNKTTELSYQIKENSLIFKNDDKILSGLLDFKPFYLKADLNYDGISTKDLFTDESIFIDLIKSEIFNNQNLNANINLKIKDITNINELNNLELKINLNQGIINLSESKIYWKDDLIISMQDGVLDYNDEGIFLTGRLIIQLEDLDNFYQSFQIKKMNRKKLKKIEVDFVYNFNRNKFKFDNIKIDKNSYENVDVFIDNYNSSEKKFSNKIIFKNFVKEFINNYSG
;
A
#
# COMPACT_ATOMS: atom_id res chain seq x y z
N MET A 1 3.07 -17.70 21.35
CA MET A 1 2.29 -18.85 20.81
C MET A 1 1.30 -19.50 21.80
N ASN A 2 1.32 -19.21 23.11
CA ASN A 2 0.52 -19.95 24.11
C ASN A 2 -0.89 -19.43 24.46
N LYS A 3 -1.20 -18.15 24.24
CA LYS A 3 -2.54 -17.60 24.59
C LYS A 3 -3.66 -18.00 23.60
N HIS A 4 -3.35 -18.16 22.33
CA HIS A 4 -4.34 -18.53 21.31
C HIS A 4 -4.79 -19.99 21.45
N ASN A 5 -3.86 -20.89 21.78
CA ASN A 5 -4.17 -22.30 22.03
C ASN A 5 -4.97 -22.54 23.32
N GLN A 6 -4.81 -21.67 24.35
CA GLN A 6 -5.61 -21.74 25.56
C GLN A 6 -7.06 -21.26 25.33
N LEU A 7 -7.28 -20.26 24.48
CA LEU A 7 -8.62 -19.80 24.10
C LEU A 7 -9.38 -20.85 23.29
N ILE A 8 -8.71 -21.50 22.33
CA ILE A 8 -9.31 -22.60 21.55
C ILE A 8 -9.63 -23.80 22.45
N LYS A 9 -8.76 -24.12 23.41
CA LYS A 9 -9.01 -25.21 24.38
C LYS A 9 -10.19 -24.90 25.31
N LYS A 10 -10.32 -23.65 25.75
CA LYS A 10 -11.49 -23.20 26.54
C LYS A 10 -12.79 -23.22 25.74
N LEU A 11 -12.75 -22.78 24.46
CA LEU A 11 -13.91 -22.87 23.56
C LEU A 11 -14.32 -24.32 23.29
N LYS A 12 -13.37 -25.22 23.03
CA LYS A 12 -13.67 -26.67 22.88
C LYS A 12 -14.29 -27.27 24.15
N LEU A 13 -13.79 -26.92 25.33
CA LEU A 13 -14.35 -27.38 26.60
C LEU A 13 -15.75 -26.82 26.83
N SER A 14 -16.02 -25.56 26.47
CA SER A 14 -17.37 -24.99 26.56
C SER A 14 -18.36 -25.63 25.59
N ILE A 15 -17.93 -25.94 24.36
CA ILE A 15 -18.74 -26.67 23.38
C ILE A 15 -19.02 -28.10 23.85
N LEU A 16 -18.02 -28.79 24.42
CA LEU A 16 -18.20 -30.12 25.00
C LEU A 16 -19.15 -30.09 26.23
N SER A 17 -19.07 -29.08 27.04
CA SER A 17 -19.98 -28.93 28.20
C SER A 17 -21.42 -28.67 27.77
N ILE A 18 -21.63 -27.89 26.69
CA ILE A 18 -22.94 -27.64 26.07
C ILE A 18 -23.49 -28.94 25.44
N ASN A 19 -22.65 -29.68 24.69
CA ASN A 19 -23.05 -30.97 24.14
C ASN A 19 -23.43 -31.98 25.24
N ASN A 20 -22.65 -32.09 26.32
CA ASN A 20 -22.96 -32.95 27.43
C ASN A 20 -24.23 -32.52 28.19
N LEU A 21 -24.51 -31.22 28.26
CA LEU A 21 -25.78 -30.70 28.75
C LEU A 21 -26.95 -31.10 27.84
N ILE A 22 -26.80 -30.92 26.53
CA ILE A 22 -27.80 -31.32 25.55
C ILE A 22 -28.06 -32.84 25.59
N GLU A 23 -27.00 -33.66 25.65
CA GLU A 23 -27.14 -35.12 25.79
C GLU A 23 -27.81 -35.51 27.11
N ARG A 24 -27.46 -34.91 28.22
CA ARG A 24 -28.16 -35.14 29.50
C ARG A 24 -29.65 -34.77 29.46
N TYR A 25 -29.99 -33.67 28.78
CA TYR A 25 -31.38 -33.28 28.58
C TYR A 25 -32.12 -34.25 27.64
N PHE A 26 -31.46 -34.70 26.53
CA PHE A 26 -32.04 -35.67 25.62
C PHE A 26 -32.20 -37.08 26.23
N THR A 27 -31.24 -37.54 27.02
CA THR A 27 -31.34 -38.82 27.72
C THR A 27 -32.40 -38.78 28.82
N ASN A 28 -32.52 -37.67 29.57
CA ASN A 28 -33.59 -37.46 30.49
C ASN A 28 -34.97 -37.40 29.76
N PHE A 29 -35.05 -36.80 28.58
CA PHE A 29 -36.26 -36.75 27.76
C PHE A 29 -36.64 -38.15 27.22
N LYS A 30 -35.64 -39.01 26.91
CA LYS A 30 -35.85 -40.36 26.42
C LYS A 30 -36.33 -41.29 27.54
N ASN A 31 -35.84 -41.08 28.74
CA ASN A 31 -36.27 -41.80 29.95
C ASN A 31 -37.65 -41.39 30.46
N LEU A 32 -38.09 -40.14 30.14
CA LEU A 32 -39.42 -39.62 30.45
C LEU A 32 -40.51 -40.25 29.57
N LYS A 33 -40.18 -40.88 28.44
CA LYS A 33 -41.17 -41.50 27.55
C LYS A 33 -41.84 -42.76 28.06
N SER A 34 -41.35 -43.34 29.15
CA SER A 34 -41.82 -44.67 29.63
C SER A 34 -42.87 -44.62 30.77
N ASN A 35 -43.13 -43.44 31.46
CA ASN A 35 -44.04 -43.40 32.59
C ASN A 35 -44.92 -42.14 32.65
N PHE A 36 -45.62 -41.81 31.57
CA PHE A 36 -46.42 -40.56 31.50
C PHE A 36 -47.88 -40.73 31.93
N LYS A 37 -48.21 -40.26 33.16
CA LYS A 37 -49.52 -39.71 33.47
C LYS A 37 -49.51 -38.20 33.18
N LYS A 38 -50.19 -37.75 32.11
CA LYS A 38 -50.13 -36.39 31.55
C LYS A 38 -50.35 -35.22 32.53
N GLY A 39 -50.87 -35.46 33.72
CA GLY A 39 -51.16 -34.39 34.70
C GLY A 39 -50.04 -34.09 35.71
N GLU A 40 -49.17 -35.05 36.01
CA GLU A 40 -48.12 -34.88 37.01
C GLU A 40 -46.85 -34.18 36.53
N LEU A 41 -46.58 -34.29 35.23
CA LEU A 41 -45.46 -33.65 34.58
C LEU A 41 -45.50 -32.11 34.62
N ILE A 42 -46.69 -31.56 34.40
CA ILE A 42 -46.91 -30.13 34.36
C ILE A 42 -46.75 -29.54 35.77
N LYS A 43 -47.13 -30.30 36.81
CA LYS A 43 -47.11 -29.84 38.20
C LYS A 43 -45.67 -29.82 38.79
N ASN A 44 -44.81 -30.80 38.43
CA ASN A 44 -43.44 -30.92 38.98
C ASN A 44 -42.39 -30.18 38.16
N ASN A 45 -42.65 -29.82 36.89
CA ASN A 45 -41.67 -29.15 35.98
C ASN A 45 -42.20 -27.81 35.45
N ARG A 46 -43.05 -27.08 36.15
CA ARG A 46 -43.61 -25.79 35.73
C ARG A 46 -42.53 -24.78 35.27
N VAL A 47 -41.39 -24.72 36.00
CA VAL A 47 -40.27 -23.83 35.65
C VAL A 47 -39.61 -24.24 34.34
N PHE A 48 -39.43 -25.57 34.10
CA PHE A 48 -38.87 -26.08 32.86
C PHE A 48 -39.77 -25.80 31.67
N PHE A 49 -41.07 -26.03 31.78
CA PHE A 49 -42.05 -25.70 30.73
C PHE A 49 -42.13 -24.19 30.48
N GLY A 50 -42.11 -23.39 31.53
CA GLY A 50 -42.06 -21.93 31.43
C GLY A 50 -40.79 -21.46 30.71
N PHE A 51 -39.61 -21.97 31.11
CA PHE A 51 -38.35 -21.66 30.45
C PHE A 51 -38.33 -22.12 28.98
N SER A 52 -38.78 -23.34 28.70
CA SER A 52 -38.86 -23.86 27.35
C SER A 52 -39.80 -23.04 26.46
N ALA A 53 -40.94 -22.60 27.02
CA ALA A 53 -41.86 -21.72 26.29
C ALA A 53 -41.21 -20.36 25.94
N VAL A 54 -40.49 -19.75 26.91
CA VAL A 54 -39.73 -18.50 26.68
C VAL A 54 -38.68 -18.69 25.60
N VAL A 55 -37.92 -19.80 25.64
CA VAL A 55 -36.89 -20.11 24.62
C VAL A 55 -37.52 -20.28 23.23
N ILE A 56 -38.64 -21.01 23.12
CA ILE A 56 -39.35 -21.24 21.87
C ILE A 56 -39.90 -19.91 21.32
N LEU A 57 -40.50 -19.07 22.17
CA LEU A 57 -41.02 -17.77 21.78
C LEU A 57 -39.91 -16.82 21.33
N THR A 58 -38.78 -16.83 22.04
CA THR A 58 -37.59 -16.03 21.67
C THR A 58 -37.01 -16.48 20.33
N LEU A 59 -36.83 -17.80 20.13
CA LEU A 59 -36.38 -18.36 18.87
C LEU A 59 -37.35 -18.05 17.74
N GLY A 60 -38.67 -18.23 17.99
CA GLY A 60 -39.71 -17.86 17.04
C GLY A 60 -39.64 -16.40 16.63
N TYR A 61 -39.47 -15.49 17.60
CA TYR A 61 -39.27 -14.07 17.33
C TYR A 61 -38.06 -13.79 16.42
N PHE A 62 -36.91 -14.41 16.68
CA PHE A 62 -35.72 -14.24 15.89
C PHE A 62 -35.81 -14.89 14.50
N LEU A 63 -36.72 -15.85 14.31
CA LEU A 63 -36.95 -16.48 13.02
C LEU A 63 -37.99 -15.77 12.15
N LEU A 64 -38.75 -14.78 12.69
CA LEU A 64 -39.75 -14.03 11.92
C LEU A 64 -39.21 -13.47 10.60
N PRO A 65 -37.95 -12.92 10.50
CA PRO A 65 -37.46 -12.42 9.24
C PRO A 65 -37.30 -13.46 8.13
N THR A 66 -37.37 -14.76 8.43
CA THR A 66 -37.31 -15.82 7.39
C THR A 66 -38.57 -15.91 6.55
N ILE A 67 -39.72 -15.42 7.05
CA ILE A 67 -41.00 -15.48 6.39
C ILE A 67 -41.42 -14.17 5.72
N TYR A 68 -40.54 -13.15 5.74
CA TYR A 68 -40.86 -11.88 5.09
C TYR A 68 -40.84 -11.98 3.57
N ASP A 69 -41.65 -11.16 2.93
CA ASP A 69 -41.62 -11.00 1.49
C ASP A 69 -40.27 -10.50 1.01
N GLU A 70 -39.67 -11.21 0.09
CA GLU A 70 -38.34 -10.93 -0.41
C GLU A 70 -38.22 -9.55 -1.09
N ASN A 71 -39.29 -9.12 -1.80
CA ASN A 71 -39.31 -7.82 -2.47
C ASN A 71 -39.32 -6.66 -1.45
N ILE A 72 -40.00 -6.86 -0.32
CA ILE A 72 -39.99 -5.89 0.80
C ILE A 72 -38.59 -5.79 1.36
N ILE A 73 -37.87 -6.92 1.58
CA ILE A 73 -36.50 -6.92 2.09
C ILE A 73 -35.57 -6.24 1.10
N LYS A 74 -35.64 -6.58 -0.20
CA LYS A 74 -34.83 -5.98 -1.27
C LYS A 74 -34.99 -4.46 -1.31
N SER A 75 -36.23 -3.99 -1.33
CA SER A 75 -36.54 -2.55 -1.32
C SER A 75 -36.07 -1.86 -0.04
N THR A 76 -36.19 -2.52 1.12
CA THR A 76 -35.75 -2.01 2.40
C THR A 76 -34.21 -1.85 2.41
N ILE A 77 -33.46 -2.87 1.98
CA ILE A 77 -32.00 -2.80 1.87
C ILE A 77 -31.61 -1.63 0.95
N LYS A 78 -32.15 -1.60 -0.28
CA LYS A 78 -31.83 -0.56 -1.25
C LYS A 78 -32.10 0.84 -0.70
N ASN A 79 -33.31 1.09 -0.19
CA ASN A 79 -33.73 2.42 0.23
C ASN A 79 -32.98 2.90 1.49
N GLN A 80 -32.77 2.01 2.49
CA GLN A 80 -32.08 2.43 3.69
C GLN A 80 -30.57 2.61 3.50
N VAL A 81 -29.92 1.77 2.66
CA VAL A 81 -28.50 1.92 2.34
C VAL A 81 -28.30 3.21 1.55
N TYR A 82 -29.17 3.50 0.56
CA TYR A 82 -29.12 4.76 -0.15
C TYR A 82 -29.31 5.97 0.78
N LYS A 83 -30.37 5.95 1.62
CA LYS A 83 -30.66 7.05 2.54
C LYS A 83 -29.54 7.31 3.56
N LYS A 84 -28.89 6.24 4.07
CA LYS A 84 -27.87 6.34 5.11
C LYS A 84 -26.47 6.66 4.58
N TYR A 85 -26.14 6.18 3.38
CA TYR A 85 -24.77 6.18 2.88
C TYR A 85 -24.62 6.72 1.45
N ASN A 86 -25.71 7.11 0.81
CA ASN A 86 -25.76 7.48 -0.63
C ASN A 86 -25.23 6.38 -1.58
N ILE A 87 -25.29 5.11 -1.14
CA ILE A 87 -24.86 3.97 -1.94
C ILE A 87 -26.07 3.35 -2.63
N ASN A 88 -26.04 3.33 -3.95
CA ASN A 88 -27.09 2.67 -4.74
C ASN A 88 -26.70 1.21 -5.02
N LEU A 89 -27.53 0.28 -4.56
CA LEU A 89 -27.34 -1.16 -4.69
C LEU A 89 -28.41 -1.76 -5.62
N ASP A 90 -28.01 -2.63 -6.55
CA ASP A 90 -28.94 -3.33 -7.43
C ASP A 90 -29.21 -4.76 -6.92
N VAL A 91 -30.23 -4.89 -6.06
CA VAL A 91 -30.53 -6.15 -5.33
C VAL A 91 -31.38 -7.07 -6.20
N LYS A 92 -30.78 -7.78 -7.17
CA LYS A 92 -31.45 -8.74 -8.05
C LYS A 92 -31.50 -10.14 -7.44
N ASP A 93 -30.40 -10.59 -6.86
CA ASP A 93 -30.25 -11.93 -6.31
C ASP A 93 -31.10 -12.16 -5.06
N ASN A 94 -31.32 -13.45 -4.73
CA ASN A 94 -32.11 -13.86 -3.57
C ASN A 94 -31.46 -13.40 -2.27
N VAL A 95 -32.30 -12.87 -1.38
CA VAL A 95 -31.92 -12.45 -0.05
C VAL A 95 -32.10 -13.61 0.93
N ARG A 96 -31.04 -13.95 1.64
CA ARG A 96 -31.06 -14.99 2.66
C ARG A 96 -30.95 -14.36 4.04
N TYR A 97 -31.71 -14.89 4.99
CA TYR A 97 -31.60 -14.51 6.39
C TYR A 97 -30.62 -15.40 7.14
N GLY A 98 -29.84 -14.82 8.04
CA GLY A 98 -28.94 -15.51 8.97
C GLY A 98 -29.09 -14.95 10.39
N LEU A 99 -29.05 -15.82 11.40
CA LEU A 99 -29.22 -15.44 12.79
C LEU A 99 -27.88 -15.20 13.49
N ILE A 100 -26.87 -16.00 13.19
CA ILE A 100 -25.57 -16.00 13.89
C ILE A 100 -24.52 -15.24 13.07
N PRO A 101 -23.68 -14.35 13.68
CA PRO A 101 -23.58 -13.99 15.11
C PRO A 101 -24.63 -12.99 15.60
N ARG A 102 -25.30 -12.30 14.72
CA ARG A 102 -26.44 -11.38 14.94
C ARG A 102 -27.39 -11.50 13.74
N PRO A 103 -28.69 -11.22 13.90
CA PRO A 103 -29.63 -11.20 12.80
C PRO A 103 -29.12 -10.34 11.63
N HIS A 104 -29.12 -10.92 10.42
CA HIS A 104 -28.61 -10.24 9.22
C HIS A 104 -29.20 -10.82 7.93
N PHE A 105 -29.26 -10.01 6.90
CA PHE A 105 -29.52 -10.45 5.54
C PHE A 105 -28.21 -10.64 4.76
N VAL A 106 -28.18 -11.61 3.89
CA VAL A 106 -27.05 -11.94 3.00
C VAL A 106 -27.53 -11.88 1.56
N VAL A 107 -26.80 -11.14 0.73
CA VAL A 107 -26.98 -11.11 -0.73
C VAL A 107 -25.67 -11.45 -1.39
N LYS A 108 -25.69 -12.26 -2.46
CA LYS A 108 -24.51 -12.56 -3.26
C LYS A 108 -24.47 -11.69 -4.51
N ASN A 109 -23.27 -11.47 -5.04
CA ASN A 109 -23.03 -10.77 -6.31
C ASN A 109 -23.84 -9.47 -6.44
N LEU A 110 -23.75 -8.62 -5.45
CA LEU A 110 -24.52 -7.38 -5.35
C LEU A 110 -23.80 -6.22 -6.05
N PRO A 111 -24.31 -5.71 -7.20
CA PRO A 111 -23.73 -4.58 -7.88
C PRO A 111 -23.85 -3.27 -7.07
N ILE A 112 -22.80 -2.44 -7.14
CA ILE A 112 -22.79 -1.06 -6.67
C ILE A 112 -22.93 -0.16 -7.89
N ILE A 113 -23.90 0.72 -7.88
CA ILE A 113 -24.23 1.60 -8.99
C ILE A 113 -23.92 3.06 -8.65
N LEU A 114 -23.17 3.73 -9.50
CA LEU A 114 -22.91 5.17 -9.45
C LEU A 114 -23.32 5.76 -10.81
N ASP A 115 -24.21 6.76 -10.83
CA ASP A 115 -24.69 7.42 -12.06
C ASP A 115 -25.09 6.45 -13.19
N LYS A 116 -25.85 5.40 -12.83
CA LYS A 116 -26.30 4.30 -13.72
C LYS A 116 -25.19 3.37 -14.22
N LYS A 117 -23.93 3.59 -13.84
CA LYS A 117 -22.79 2.72 -14.15
C LYS A 117 -22.54 1.77 -12.97
N GLU A 118 -22.24 0.52 -13.27
CA GLU A 118 -21.73 -0.43 -12.28
C GLU A 118 -20.25 -0.11 -12.00
N ILE A 119 -19.95 0.26 -10.75
CA ILE A 119 -18.58 0.57 -10.30
C ILE A 119 -17.97 -0.54 -9.45
N GLY A 120 -18.70 -1.60 -9.18
CA GLY A 120 -18.20 -2.75 -8.45
C GLY A 120 -19.25 -3.78 -8.10
N VAL A 121 -18.78 -4.97 -7.70
CA VAL A 121 -19.61 -6.10 -7.31
C VAL A 121 -19.20 -6.63 -5.95
N ILE A 122 -20.15 -6.70 -5.02
CA ILE A 122 -19.94 -7.28 -3.69
C ILE A 122 -20.28 -8.77 -3.76
N LYS A 123 -19.28 -9.66 -3.76
CA LYS A 123 -19.53 -11.12 -3.84
C LYS A 123 -20.32 -11.66 -2.64
N ASN A 124 -20.11 -11.10 -1.45
CA ASN A 124 -20.84 -11.46 -0.24
C ASN A 124 -21.19 -10.20 0.56
N PHE A 125 -22.37 -9.68 0.34
CA PHE A 125 -22.94 -8.59 1.11
C PHE A 125 -23.65 -9.12 2.35
N LYS A 126 -23.47 -8.46 3.51
CA LYS A 126 -24.25 -8.69 4.72
C LYS A 126 -24.74 -7.37 5.27
N SER A 127 -26.04 -7.31 5.60
CA SER A 127 -26.62 -6.20 6.33
C SER A 127 -27.16 -6.69 7.66
N TYR A 128 -26.58 -6.25 8.76
CA TYR A 128 -27.14 -6.50 10.08
C TYR A 128 -28.40 -5.70 10.29
N ILE A 129 -29.32 -6.27 11.05
CA ILE A 129 -30.61 -5.63 11.33
C ILE A 129 -30.79 -5.42 12.83
N ALA A 130 -31.53 -4.38 13.18
CA ALA A 130 -31.93 -4.15 14.57
C ALA A 130 -32.87 -5.26 15.03
N ILE A 131 -32.69 -5.70 16.27
CA ILE A 131 -33.49 -6.79 16.85
C ILE A 131 -34.84 -6.34 17.39
N ASN A 132 -35.08 -5.03 17.45
CA ASN A 132 -36.33 -4.47 17.87
C ASN A 132 -37.37 -4.53 16.75
N ASN A 133 -38.55 -4.99 17.05
CA ASN A 133 -39.73 -4.93 16.17
C ASN A 133 -39.70 -5.82 14.92
N PHE A 134 -39.37 -7.12 15.08
CA PHE A 134 -39.48 -8.11 13.99
C PHE A 134 -40.93 -8.51 13.62
N PHE A 135 -41.94 -8.05 14.37
CA PHE A 135 -43.33 -8.34 14.01
C PHE A 135 -43.80 -7.63 12.72
N LEU A 136 -43.17 -6.52 12.37
CA LEU A 136 -43.54 -5.73 11.21
C LEU A 136 -42.38 -5.66 10.19
N SER A 137 -42.50 -6.37 9.09
CA SER A 137 -41.48 -6.42 8.02
C SER A 137 -41.12 -5.02 7.46
N LYS A 138 -42.08 -4.09 7.44
CA LYS A 138 -41.87 -2.70 6.99
C LYS A 138 -40.99 -1.87 7.95
N ASN A 139 -40.83 -2.29 9.19
CA ASN A 139 -40.11 -1.56 10.24
C ASN A 139 -38.70 -2.11 10.50
N ILE A 140 -38.18 -2.96 9.60
CA ILE A 140 -36.83 -3.49 9.70
C ILE A 140 -35.85 -2.33 9.53
N GLU A 141 -34.99 -2.14 10.51
CA GLU A 141 -33.91 -1.17 10.46
C GLU A 141 -32.58 -1.83 10.13
N ILE A 142 -31.95 -1.40 9.02
CA ILE A 142 -30.61 -1.81 8.62
C ILE A 142 -29.59 -1.12 9.53
N LYS A 143 -28.70 -1.90 10.09
CA LYS A 143 -27.56 -1.44 10.93
C LYS A 143 -26.26 -1.55 10.14
N ASP A 144 -25.24 -2.22 10.70
CA ASP A 144 -23.93 -2.34 10.08
C ASP A 144 -23.98 -3.10 8.75
N LEU A 145 -23.13 -2.70 7.81
CA LEU A 145 -22.93 -3.34 6.51
C LEU A 145 -21.57 -4.03 6.43
N ILE A 146 -21.51 -5.19 5.80
CA ILE A 146 -20.25 -5.87 5.48
C ILE A 146 -20.20 -6.14 3.98
N PHE A 147 -19.21 -5.56 3.32
CA PHE A 147 -18.82 -5.83 1.95
C PHE A 147 -17.62 -6.78 1.98
N ASN A 148 -17.81 -8.01 1.58
CA ASN A 148 -16.75 -9.00 1.62
C ASN A 148 -16.47 -9.57 0.23
N LYS A 149 -15.21 -9.57 -0.17
CA LYS A 149 -14.76 -9.92 -1.52
C LYS A 149 -15.43 -9.03 -2.57
N THR A 150 -15.29 -7.72 -2.41
CA THR A 150 -15.78 -6.73 -3.36
C THR A 150 -14.69 -6.42 -4.37
N ASP A 151 -15.04 -6.44 -5.64
CA ASP A 151 -14.18 -5.95 -6.71
C ASP A 151 -14.76 -4.60 -7.19
N PHE A 152 -14.02 -3.51 -6.98
CA PHE A 152 -14.36 -2.17 -7.46
C PHE A 152 -13.59 -1.90 -8.74
N TYR A 153 -14.24 -1.38 -9.76
CA TYR A 153 -13.67 -0.93 -11.03
C TYR A 153 -13.87 0.57 -11.14
N LEU A 154 -12.81 1.33 -10.87
CA LEU A 154 -12.91 2.77 -10.66
C LEU A 154 -12.04 3.53 -11.66
N LYS A 155 -12.62 4.54 -12.29
CA LYS A 155 -11.91 5.61 -12.98
C LYS A 155 -11.77 6.82 -12.05
N LYS A 156 -11.02 7.83 -12.47
CA LYS A 156 -10.80 9.06 -11.68
C LYS A 156 -12.12 9.68 -11.19
N ASN A 157 -13.11 9.78 -12.09
CA ASN A 157 -14.40 10.40 -11.76
C ASN A 157 -15.23 9.56 -10.78
N ASP A 158 -15.02 8.25 -10.75
CA ASP A 158 -15.75 7.33 -9.86
C ASP A 158 -15.27 7.45 -8.39
N LEU A 159 -14.15 8.15 -8.14
CA LEU A 159 -13.67 8.44 -6.78
C LEU A 159 -14.64 9.31 -5.97
N ILE A 160 -15.56 10.01 -6.64
CA ILE A 160 -16.65 10.75 -6.01
C ILE A 160 -17.49 9.85 -5.09
N PHE A 161 -17.57 8.55 -5.37
CA PHE A 161 -18.24 7.57 -4.51
C PHE A 161 -17.71 7.59 -3.07
N PHE A 162 -16.39 7.65 -2.90
CA PHE A 162 -15.77 7.71 -1.57
C PHE A 162 -15.88 9.10 -0.95
N GLU A 163 -15.83 10.15 -1.77
CA GLU A 163 -16.04 11.53 -1.31
C GLU A 163 -17.47 11.70 -0.76
N GLU A 164 -18.48 11.24 -1.50
CA GLU A 164 -19.88 11.25 -1.06
C GLU A 164 -20.10 10.44 0.22
N LEU A 165 -19.44 9.28 0.33
CA LEU A 165 -19.49 8.46 1.55
C LEU A 165 -18.96 9.23 2.76
N LEU A 166 -17.85 9.95 2.61
CA LEU A 166 -17.28 10.80 3.68
C LEU A 166 -18.16 12.00 4.01
N MET A 167 -18.99 12.45 3.07
CA MET A 167 -19.93 13.57 3.24
C MET A 167 -21.30 13.14 3.77
N THR A 168 -21.53 11.85 4.05
CA THR A 168 -22.82 11.37 4.58
C THR A 168 -23.15 11.98 5.95
N PRO A 169 -24.43 12.14 6.32
CA PRO A 169 -24.81 12.57 7.66
C PRO A 169 -24.27 11.65 8.77
N PRO A 170 -24.12 12.15 9.99
CA PRO A 170 -23.76 11.32 11.14
C PRO A 170 -24.63 10.08 11.27
N ASN A 171 -24.00 8.92 11.46
CA ASN A 171 -24.70 7.64 11.54
C ASN A 171 -23.96 6.68 12.48
N ASP A 172 -24.67 6.12 13.47
CA ASP A 172 -24.09 5.18 14.45
C ASP A 172 -23.69 3.83 13.86
N ASN A 173 -24.09 3.55 12.62
CA ASN A 173 -23.79 2.30 11.94
C ASN A 173 -22.49 2.42 11.14
N LYS A 174 -21.88 1.28 10.88
CA LYS A 174 -20.61 1.22 10.15
C LYS A 174 -20.70 0.37 8.88
N ILE A 175 -19.85 0.69 7.93
CA ILE A 175 -19.55 -0.15 6.77
C ILE A 175 -18.18 -0.80 7.00
N VAL A 176 -18.08 -2.11 6.80
CA VAL A 176 -16.82 -2.86 6.88
C VAL A 176 -16.58 -3.52 5.53
N ILE A 177 -15.42 -3.23 4.91
CA ILE A 177 -14.99 -3.81 3.64
C ILE A 177 -13.85 -4.79 3.94
N LYS A 178 -13.94 -6.03 3.45
CA LYS A 178 -12.95 -7.08 3.73
C LYS A 178 -12.54 -7.82 2.47
N ASN A 179 -11.24 -8.17 2.38
CA ASN A 179 -10.70 -9.03 1.32
C ASN A 179 -11.15 -8.58 -0.08
N SER A 180 -11.05 -7.30 -0.36
CA SER A 180 -11.61 -6.63 -1.53
C SER A 180 -10.51 -6.02 -2.38
N ASN A 181 -10.82 -5.68 -3.63
CA ASN A 181 -9.88 -5.12 -4.57
C ASN A 181 -10.44 -3.82 -5.15
N ILE A 182 -9.55 -2.87 -5.46
CA ILE A 182 -9.83 -1.72 -6.31
C ILE A 182 -8.96 -1.87 -7.56
N PHE A 183 -9.60 -2.08 -8.69
CA PHE A 183 -9.01 -1.99 -10.02
C PHE A 183 -9.17 -0.54 -10.47
N PHE A 184 -8.06 0.20 -10.50
CA PHE A 184 -8.08 1.60 -10.93
C PHE A 184 -7.70 1.66 -12.40
N GLU A 185 -8.59 2.22 -13.22
CA GLU A 185 -8.52 2.21 -14.65
C GLU A 185 -8.40 3.62 -15.22
N ASN A 186 -7.79 3.75 -16.41
CA ASN A 186 -7.82 4.99 -17.17
C ASN A 186 -9.17 5.13 -17.92
N GLU A 187 -9.31 6.20 -18.70
CA GLU A 187 -10.54 6.44 -19.49
C GLU A 187 -10.74 5.40 -20.60
N ASN A 188 -9.71 4.67 -21.01
CA ASN A 188 -9.73 3.64 -22.05
C ASN A 188 -9.96 2.22 -21.50
N ASP A 189 -10.35 2.08 -20.22
CA ASP A 189 -10.54 0.81 -19.51
C ASP A 189 -9.26 -0.01 -19.33
N GLU A 190 -8.07 0.64 -19.41
CA GLU A 190 -6.80 -0.01 -19.13
C GLU A 190 -6.48 0.06 -17.64
N LEU A 191 -6.06 -1.06 -17.05
CA LEU A 191 -5.72 -1.14 -15.64
C LEU A 191 -4.44 -0.35 -15.33
N LEU A 192 -4.55 0.68 -14.51
CA LEU A 192 -3.42 1.47 -14.04
C LEU A 192 -2.73 0.80 -12.85
N PHE A 193 -3.50 0.40 -11.86
CA PHE A 193 -3.00 -0.35 -10.71
C PHE A 193 -4.11 -1.10 -9.98
N LEU A 194 -3.69 -2.12 -9.23
CA LEU A 194 -4.52 -2.90 -8.33
C LEU A 194 -4.20 -2.54 -6.89
N ASN A 195 -5.20 -2.10 -6.14
CA ASN A 195 -5.10 -1.90 -4.69
C ASN A 195 -5.92 -2.96 -3.95
N LYS A 196 -5.27 -3.79 -3.15
CA LYS A 196 -5.93 -4.82 -2.33
C LYS A 196 -6.33 -4.23 -0.98
N ILE A 197 -7.59 -4.36 -0.61
CA ILE A 197 -8.12 -3.96 0.69
C ILE A 197 -8.20 -5.21 1.58
N LYS A 198 -7.31 -5.33 2.57
CA LYS A 198 -7.38 -6.41 3.56
C LYS A 198 -8.54 -6.21 4.53
N ASN A 199 -8.69 -4.99 5.01
CA ASN A 199 -9.79 -4.58 5.87
C ASN A 199 -9.94 -3.06 5.84
N ALA A 200 -11.16 -2.58 5.63
CA ALA A 200 -11.49 -1.18 5.79
C ALA A 200 -12.77 -1.00 6.62
N LYS A 201 -12.90 0.14 7.26
CA LYS A 201 -14.03 0.50 8.11
C LYS A 201 -14.37 1.97 7.91
N PHE A 202 -15.62 2.24 7.60
CA PHE A 202 -16.21 3.57 7.60
C PHE A 202 -17.20 3.68 8.76
N TYR A 203 -17.13 4.78 9.52
CA TYR A 203 -17.99 5.03 10.67
C TYR A 203 -17.97 6.52 11.03
N TYR A 204 -18.99 6.96 11.75
CA TYR A 204 -19.01 8.27 12.39
C TYR A 204 -18.40 8.17 13.80
N ASP A 205 -17.41 9.02 14.08
CA ASP A 205 -16.81 9.17 15.39
C ASP A 205 -17.57 10.24 16.18
N SER A 206 -18.40 9.82 17.11
CA SER A 206 -19.23 10.72 17.91
C SER A 206 -18.43 11.54 18.95
N MET A 207 -17.21 11.14 19.28
CA MET A 207 -16.35 11.90 20.20
C MET A 207 -15.72 13.09 19.50
N ASN A 208 -15.25 12.87 18.27
CA ASN A 208 -14.58 13.88 17.46
C ASN A 208 -15.51 14.56 16.45
N LEU A 209 -16.77 14.13 16.35
CA LEU A 209 -17.80 14.65 15.44
C LEU A 209 -17.41 14.56 13.95
N GLU A 210 -16.69 13.53 13.57
CA GLU A 210 -16.14 13.36 12.23
C GLU A 210 -16.49 12.01 11.58
N ASN A 211 -16.66 12.00 10.26
CA ASN A 211 -16.73 10.76 9.50
C ASN A 211 -15.32 10.22 9.30
N THR A 212 -15.10 8.98 9.71
CA THR A 212 -13.79 8.34 9.68
C THR A 212 -13.79 7.12 8.78
N PHE A 213 -12.84 7.05 7.84
CA PHE A 213 -12.51 5.89 7.05
C PHE A 213 -11.13 5.39 7.45
N THR A 214 -11.01 4.13 7.84
CA THR A 214 -9.72 3.50 8.15
C THR A 214 -9.54 2.27 7.29
N SER A 215 -8.34 2.08 6.71
CA SER A 215 -8.10 0.88 5.90
C SER A 215 -6.68 0.35 6.06
N LYS A 216 -6.52 -0.97 5.80
CA LYS A 216 -5.25 -1.67 5.65
C LYS A 216 -5.22 -2.24 4.25
N ASN A 217 -4.30 -1.75 3.46
CA ASN A 217 -4.25 -1.98 2.02
C ASN A 217 -2.88 -2.53 1.60
N GLU A 218 -2.80 -2.93 0.33
CA GLU A 218 -1.57 -3.31 -0.33
C GLU A 218 -1.63 -2.90 -1.80
N ILE A 219 -0.64 -2.14 -2.26
CA ILE A 219 -0.46 -1.73 -3.65
C ILE A 219 1.00 -2.02 -4.05
N PHE A 220 1.24 -2.61 -5.22
CA PHE A 220 2.58 -3.00 -5.69
C PHE A 220 3.39 -3.76 -4.62
N ASN A 221 2.75 -4.72 -3.94
CA ASN A 221 3.34 -5.47 -2.81
C ASN A 221 3.82 -4.59 -1.63
N ILE A 222 3.42 -3.32 -1.57
CA ILE A 222 3.70 -2.40 -0.47
C ILE A 222 2.46 -2.32 0.43
N PRO A 223 2.52 -2.86 1.66
CA PRO A 223 1.44 -2.74 2.63
C PRO A 223 1.40 -1.32 3.21
N TYR A 224 0.20 -0.76 3.36
CA TYR A 224 0.01 0.54 3.98
C TYR A 224 -1.30 0.62 4.76
N LYS A 225 -1.36 1.57 5.69
CA LYS A 225 -2.55 1.97 6.42
C LYS A 225 -2.97 3.35 5.93
N LEU A 226 -4.27 3.53 5.68
CA LEU A 226 -4.86 4.82 5.32
C LEU A 226 -5.96 5.16 6.33
N ILE A 227 -5.95 6.39 6.80
CA ILE A 227 -7.01 6.96 7.63
C ILE A 227 -7.45 8.25 6.96
N ILE A 228 -8.75 8.40 6.73
CA ILE A 228 -9.34 9.64 6.22
C ILE A 228 -10.42 10.08 7.21
N LYS A 229 -10.36 11.33 7.61
CA LYS A 229 -11.28 11.95 8.55
C LYS A 229 -11.87 13.20 7.92
N ASN A 230 -13.18 13.35 7.99
CA ASN A 230 -13.86 14.54 7.49
C ASN A 230 -14.56 15.24 8.63
N ASP A 231 -14.00 16.37 9.02
CA ASP A 231 -14.60 17.35 9.94
C ASP A 231 -15.45 18.31 9.13
N LYS A 232 -16.76 18.09 9.16
CA LYS A 232 -17.72 18.94 8.44
C LYS A 232 -17.89 20.32 9.06
N PHE A 233 -17.64 20.45 10.35
CA PHE A 233 -17.79 21.71 11.07
C PHE A 233 -16.68 22.69 10.65
N ASN A 234 -15.44 22.21 10.66
CA ASN A 234 -14.28 23.01 10.24
C ASN A 234 -14.08 23.00 8.71
N LYS A 235 -14.82 22.16 7.97
CA LYS A 235 -14.65 21.92 6.52
C LYS A 235 -13.23 21.49 6.18
N GLU A 236 -12.74 20.50 6.91
CA GLU A 236 -11.40 19.95 6.75
C GLU A 236 -11.44 18.44 6.53
N ILE A 237 -10.57 17.97 5.65
CA ILE A 237 -10.30 16.54 5.46
C ILE A 237 -8.85 16.27 5.87
N ASN A 238 -8.67 15.38 6.84
CA ASN A 238 -7.37 14.89 7.25
C ASN A 238 -7.14 13.50 6.66
N ILE A 239 -5.98 13.30 6.01
CA ILE A 239 -5.60 12.05 5.38
C ILE A 239 -4.24 11.62 5.93
N ASP A 240 -4.21 10.50 6.64
CA ASP A 240 -2.98 9.91 7.15
C ASP A 240 -2.67 8.62 6.39
N PHE A 241 -1.52 8.58 5.74
CA PHE A 241 -0.97 7.40 5.08
C PHE A 241 0.28 6.93 5.83
N ASN A 242 0.37 5.64 6.11
CA ASN A 242 1.52 5.05 6.79
C ASN A 242 1.93 3.73 6.13
N SER A 243 3.16 3.66 5.64
CA SER A 243 3.78 2.43 5.18
C SER A 243 5.10 2.18 5.89
N LYS A 244 5.13 1.15 6.74
CA LYS A 244 6.36 0.75 7.45
C LYS A 244 7.40 0.15 6.52
N LYS A 245 6.99 -0.50 5.44
CA LYS A 245 7.89 -1.15 4.49
C LYS A 245 8.80 -0.15 3.80
N ILE A 246 8.24 0.99 3.37
CA ILE A 246 8.99 2.07 2.72
C ILE A 246 9.29 3.25 3.66
N ARG A 247 9.09 3.08 4.99
CA ARG A 247 9.33 4.09 6.03
C ARG A 247 8.75 5.46 5.68
N LEU A 248 7.54 5.46 5.07
CA LEU A 248 6.85 6.66 4.62
C LEU A 248 5.61 6.90 5.45
N ASN A 249 5.52 8.08 6.06
CA ASN A 249 4.32 8.61 6.67
C ASN A 249 3.94 9.91 5.97
N LEU A 250 2.70 10.02 5.56
CA LEU A 250 2.12 11.24 5.00
C LEU A 250 0.95 11.64 5.89
N SER A 251 0.93 12.87 6.34
CA SER A 251 -0.23 13.47 7.01
C SER A 251 -0.66 14.70 6.22
N ASN A 252 -1.88 14.72 5.76
CA ASN A 252 -2.40 15.73 4.86
C ASN A 252 -3.65 16.36 5.43
N ASN A 253 -3.65 17.69 5.55
CA ASN A 253 -4.82 18.49 5.91
C ASN A 253 -5.28 19.28 4.70
N ILE A 254 -6.53 19.10 4.29
CA ILE A 254 -7.17 19.78 3.16
C ILE A 254 -8.31 20.63 3.69
N SER A 255 -8.21 21.94 3.55
CA SER A 255 -9.35 22.83 3.72
C SER A 255 -10.12 22.94 2.40
N TYR A 256 -11.47 22.80 2.48
CA TYR A 256 -12.37 22.94 1.32
C TYR A 256 -13.37 24.11 1.51
N GLN A 257 -12.95 25.13 2.26
CA GLN A 257 -13.76 26.33 2.48
C GLN A 257 -13.89 27.19 1.22
N ASP A 258 -12.82 27.21 0.39
CA ASP A 258 -12.73 28.00 -0.84
C ASP A 258 -12.92 27.12 -2.08
N ASN A 259 -13.20 27.72 -3.24
CA ASN A 259 -13.26 27.03 -4.54
C ASN A 259 -11.91 26.43 -4.97
N ILE A 260 -10.81 26.84 -4.34
CA ILE A 260 -9.46 26.33 -4.59
C ILE A 260 -9.10 25.37 -3.47
N LYS A 261 -8.94 24.08 -3.82
CA LYS A 261 -8.47 23.07 -2.87
C LYS A 261 -6.98 23.30 -2.59
N LYS A 262 -6.67 23.77 -1.39
CA LYS A 262 -5.29 23.94 -0.89
C LYS A 262 -5.09 23.00 0.27
N GLY A 263 -3.86 22.53 0.46
CA GLY A 263 -3.54 21.65 1.59
C GLY A 263 -2.09 21.78 2.03
N ILE A 264 -1.85 21.24 3.22
CA ILE A 264 -0.51 21.07 3.79
C ILE A 264 -0.30 19.56 3.93
N LEU A 265 0.83 19.10 3.43
CA LEU A 265 1.23 17.69 3.46
C LEU A 265 2.54 17.57 4.24
N ASP A 266 2.49 16.91 5.38
CA ASP A 266 3.67 16.52 6.14
C ASP A 266 4.18 15.17 5.64
N ILE A 267 5.41 15.11 5.19
CA ILE A 267 6.09 13.91 4.73
C ILE A 267 7.17 13.55 5.74
N LEU A 268 7.01 12.45 6.44
CA LEU A 268 8.10 11.83 7.18
C LEU A 268 8.66 10.68 6.34
N PHE A 269 9.85 10.89 5.79
CA PHE A 269 10.55 9.92 4.97
C PHE A 269 11.98 9.73 5.50
N VAL A 270 12.36 8.48 5.79
CA VAL A 270 13.71 8.15 6.31
C VAL A 270 14.13 9.05 7.49
N ASN A 271 13.24 9.21 8.47
CA ASN A 271 13.46 10.04 9.66
C ASN A 271 13.68 11.54 9.38
N LYS A 272 13.36 12.03 8.18
CA LYS A 272 13.33 13.45 7.85
C LYS A 272 11.89 13.88 7.63
N THR A 273 11.46 14.93 8.32
CA THR A 273 10.16 15.55 8.14
C THR A 273 10.28 16.70 7.15
N THR A 274 9.39 16.75 6.16
CA THR A 274 9.29 17.83 5.18
C THR A 274 7.83 18.22 5.09
N GLU A 275 7.54 19.51 5.27
CA GLU A 275 6.22 20.07 5.05
C GLU A 275 6.11 20.60 3.62
N LEU A 276 5.03 20.23 2.93
CA LEU A 276 4.72 20.71 1.60
C LEU A 276 3.40 21.47 1.60
N SER A 277 3.42 22.68 1.10
CA SER A 277 2.20 23.33 0.68
C SER A 277 1.86 22.95 -0.76
N TYR A 278 0.59 22.67 -1.04
CA TYR A 278 0.15 22.35 -2.38
C TYR A 278 -1.18 23.02 -2.75
N GLN A 279 -1.40 23.12 -4.06
CA GLN A 279 -2.62 23.62 -4.65
C GLN A 279 -3.08 22.69 -5.77
N ILE A 280 -4.35 22.27 -5.71
CA ILE A 280 -4.98 21.48 -6.77
C ILE A 280 -5.68 22.44 -7.73
N LYS A 281 -5.30 22.36 -9.02
CA LYS A 281 -5.93 23.08 -10.14
C LYS A 281 -6.41 22.05 -11.15
N GLU A 282 -7.69 22.04 -11.46
CA GLU A 282 -8.30 21.16 -12.46
C GLU A 282 -7.72 19.73 -12.54
N ASN A 283 -6.67 19.52 -13.35
CA ASN A 283 -6.04 18.24 -13.60
C ASN A 283 -4.62 18.12 -13.03
N SER A 284 -4.14 19.13 -12.29
CA SER A 284 -2.78 19.14 -11.77
C SER A 284 -2.72 19.52 -10.30
N LEU A 285 -1.72 19.01 -9.61
CA LEU A 285 -1.34 19.38 -8.26
C LEU A 285 0.06 19.97 -8.30
N ILE A 286 0.17 21.24 -7.92
CA ILE A 286 1.45 21.95 -7.80
C ILE A 286 1.83 21.92 -6.32
N PHE A 287 3.05 21.48 -6.03
CA PHE A 287 3.55 21.38 -4.66
C PHE A 287 4.93 22.02 -4.50
N LYS A 288 5.21 22.54 -3.33
CA LYS A 288 6.51 23.08 -2.93
C LYS A 288 6.64 23.07 -1.41
N ASN A 289 7.88 23.04 -0.92
CA ASN A 289 8.17 23.39 0.47
C ASN A 289 8.81 24.78 0.56
N ASP A 290 8.80 25.35 1.75
CA ASP A 290 9.33 26.72 1.97
C ASP A 290 10.84 26.80 1.72
N ASP A 291 11.59 25.76 2.06
CA ASP A 291 13.06 25.68 1.90
C ASP A 291 13.50 25.37 0.46
N LYS A 292 12.57 25.19 -0.49
CA LYS A 292 12.82 24.79 -1.87
C LYS A 292 13.59 23.46 -2.02
N ILE A 293 13.57 22.62 -0.99
CA ILE A 293 14.17 21.29 -1.01
C ILE A 293 13.38 20.34 -1.92
N LEU A 294 12.05 20.49 -1.92
CA LEU A 294 11.14 19.68 -2.72
C LEU A 294 10.11 20.58 -3.39
N SER A 295 10.03 20.48 -4.71
CA SER A 295 9.01 21.16 -5.49
C SER A 295 8.64 20.32 -6.71
N GLY A 296 7.44 20.52 -7.25
CA GLY A 296 7.05 19.80 -8.44
C GLY A 296 5.63 20.00 -8.88
N LEU A 297 5.27 19.22 -9.88
CA LEU A 297 3.97 19.15 -10.50
C LEU A 297 3.56 17.69 -10.66
N LEU A 298 2.35 17.38 -10.30
CA LEU A 298 1.71 16.09 -10.58
C LEU A 298 0.49 16.36 -11.46
N ASP A 299 0.58 15.93 -12.73
CA ASP A 299 -0.56 15.94 -13.64
C ASP A 299 -1.32 14.62 -13.50
N PHE A 300 -2.65 14.70 -13.56
CA PHE A 300 -3.53 13.53 -13.47
C PHE A 300 -4.03 13.05 -14.85
N LYS A 301 -3.78 13.85 -15.92
CA LYS A 301 -4.17 13.54 -17.30
C LYS A 301 -3.16 14.05 -18.32
N PRO A 302 -2.27 13.19 -18.87
CA PRO A 302 -1.90 11.85 -18.39
C PRO A 302 -1.23 11.89 -17.03
N PHE A 303 -1.10 10.75 -16.35
CA PHE A 303 -0.39 10.71 -15.07
C PHE A 303 1.10 10.97 -15.31
N TYR A 304 1.58 12.09 -14.82
CA TYR A 304 2.96 12.53 -14.97
C TYR A 304 3.43 13.27 -13.73
N LEU A 305 4.52 12.78 -13.13
CA LEU A 305 5.17 13.41 -11.99
C LEU A 305 6.46 14.11 -12.43
N LYS A 306 6.56 15.41 -12.19
CA LYS A 306 7.83 16.15 -12.22
C LYS A 306 8.18 16.58 -10.81
N ALA A 307 9.37 16.19 -10.32
CA ALA A 307 9.83 16.56 -8.99
C ALA A 307 11.31 16.92 -8.98
N ASP A 308 11.65 17.98 -8.24
CA ASP A 308 13.00 18.40 -7.95
C ASP A 308 13.23 18.28 -6.43
N LEU A 309 14.21 17.46 -6.04
CA LEU A 309 14.59 17.16 -4.67
C LEU A 309 16.02 17.65 -4.41
N ASN A 310 16.22 18.47 -3.41
CA ASN A 310 17.54 18.99 -3.05
C ASN A 310 17.82 18.69 -1.58
N TYR A 311 18.83 17.88 -1.30
CA TYR A 311 19.24 17.52 0.07
C TYR A 311 20.65 17.99 0.37
N ASP A 312 20.88 18.55 1.56
CA ASP A 312 22.23 18.92 2.01
C ASP A 312 23.09 17.69 2.31
N GLY A 313 22.49 16.60 2.76
CA GLY A 313 23.23 15.37 3.02
C GLY A 313 22.31 14.14 3.15
N ILE A 314 22.83 13.00 2.69
CA ILE A 314 22.19 11.69 2.82
C ILE A 314 23.23 10.62 3.14
N SER A 315 22.84 9.57 3.87
CA SER A 315 23.75 8.48 4.19
C SER A 315 23.82 7.45 3.05
N THR A 316 25.02 6.91 2.78
CA THR A 316 25.16 5.79 1.84
C THR A 316 24.34 4.57 2.23
N LYS A 317 24.09 4.36 3.53
CA LYS A 317 23.18 3.29 4.00
C LYS A 317 21.76 3.50 3.54
N ASP A 318 21.31 4.74 3.49
CA ASP A 318 19.95 5.08 3.05
C ASP A 318 19.76 4.93 1.53
N LEU A 319 20.87 4.95 0.76
CA LEU A 319 20.85 4.86 -0.69
C LEU A 319 21.15 3.45 -1.23
N PHE A 320 22.15 2.76 -0.68
CA PHE A 320 22.79 1.63 -1.37
C PHE A 320 22.85 0.32 -0.56
N THR A 321 22.30 0.25 0.65
CA THR A 321 22.24 -1.00 1.41
C THR A 321 20.92 -1.74 1.18
N ASP A 322 20.89 -3.04 1.52
CA ASP A 322 19.65 -3.84 1.47
C ASP A 322 18.54 -3.31 2.40
N GLU A 323 18.87 -2.40 3.33
CA GLU A 323 17.94 -1.68 4.19
C GLU A 323 17.49 -0.34 3.58
N SER A 324 17.94 0.00 2.37
CA SER A 324 17.61 1.24 1.68
C SER A 324 16.18 1.19 1.16
N ILE A 325 15.43 2.26 1.45
CA ILE A 325 14.09 2.46 0.90
C ILE A 325 14.11 2.54 -0.64
N PHE A 326 15.17 3.12 -1.19
CA PHE A 326 15.33 3.21 -2.64
C PHE A 326 15.44 1.82 -3.27
N ILE A 327 16.23 0.93 -2.66
CA ILE A 327 16.33 -0.47 -3.07
C ILE A 327 14.99 -1.21 -2.86
N ASP A 328 14.27 -0.96 -1.76
CA ASP A 328 12.94 -1.54 -1.54
C ASP A 328 11.91 -1.07 -2.58
N LEU A 329 11.96 0.20 -2.98
CA LEU A 329 11.09 0.73 -4.05
C LEU A 329 11.41 0.09 -5.40
N ILE A 330 12.70 -0.06 -5.74
CA ILE A 330 13.12 -0.77 -6.96
C ILE A 330 12.62 -2.23 -6.91
N LYS A 331 12.89 -2.95 -5.81
CA LYS A 331 12.46 -4.36 -5.64
C LYS A 331 10.93 -4.54 -5.55
N SER A 332 10.17 -3.49 -5.30
CA SER A 332 8.69 -3.55 -5.31
C SER A 332 8.09 -3.55 -6.70
N GLU A 333 8.91 -3.31 -7.73
CA GLU A 333 8.50 -3.20 -9.13
C GLU A 333 7.47 -2.09 -9.39
N ILE A 334 7.32 -1.12 -8.47
CA ILE A 334 6.39 0.00 -8.62
C ILE A 334 6.69 0.80 -9.90
N PHE A 335 7.97 0.84 -10.28
CA PHE A 335 8.42 1.56 -11.46
C PHE A 335 8.22 0.79 -12.76
N ASN A 336 7.92 -0.52 -12.71
CA ASN A 336 7.61 -1.34 -13.89
C ASN A 336 6.16 -1.15 -14.39
N ASN A 337 5.50 -0.07 -14.00
CA ASN A 337 4.14 0.24 -14.41
C ASN A 337 4.16 1.08 -15.69
N GLN A 338 3.62 0.55 -16.78
CA GLN A 338 3.57 1.22 -18.10
C GLN A 338 2.77 2.55 -18.09
N ASN A 339 1.92 2.75 -17.11
CA ASN A 339 1.10 3.98 -16.97
C ASN A 339 1.75 5.04 -16.08
N LEU A 340 2.91 4.75 -15.49
CA LEU A 340 3.63 5.68 -14.64
C LEU A 340 4.70 6.41 -15.45
N ASN A 341 4.56 7.73 -15.58
CA ASN A 341 5.56 8.60 -16.18
C ASN A 341 6.06 9.60 -15.15
N ALA A 342 7.37 9.77 -15.06
CA ALA A 342 7.98 10.69 -14.11
C ALA A 342 9.32 11.25 -14.61
N ASN A 343 9.61 12.48 -14.21
CA ASN A 343 10.93 13.10 -14.34
C ASN A 343 11.32 13.63 -12.96
N ILE A 344 12.28 12.96 -12.33
CA ILE A 344 12.72 13.29 -10.96
C ILE A 344 14.20 13.66 -11.00
N ASN A 345 14.51 14.87 -10.53
CA ASN A 345 15.88 15.34 -10.34
C ASN A 345 16.20 15.34 -8.84
N LEU A 346 17.14 14.51 -8.45
CA LEU A 346 17.63 14.43 -7.09
C LEU A 346 19.03 15.01 -7.00
N LYS A 347 19.22 16.06 -6.21
CA LYS A 347 20.52 16.66 -5.91
C LYS A 347 20.85 16.48 -4.46
N ILE A 348 22.04 15.94 -4.17
CA ILE A 348 22.55 15.70 -2.82
C ILE A 348 23.94 16.30 -2.74
N LYS A 349 24.13 17.27 -1.85
CA LYS A 349 25.41 17.96 -1.69
C LYS A 349 26.46 17.06 -1.05
N ASP A 350 26.14 16.46 0.09
CA ASP A 350 27.09 15.67 0.87
C ASP A 350 26.60 14.23 1.07
N ILE A 351 27.47 13.24 0.82
CA ILE A 351 27.18 11.83 1.11
C ILE A 351 27.90 11.44 2.40
N THR A 352 27.13 11.32 3.48
CA THR A 352 27.67 10.91 4.77
C THR A 352 28.14 9.45 4.74
N ASN A 353 29.18 9.10 5.49
CA ASN A 353 29.90 7.83 5.52
C ASN A 353 30.93 7.61 4.39
N ILE A 354 30.91 8.36 3.30
CA ILE A 354 31.97 8.43 2.30
C ILE A 354 32.20 9.90 1.99
N ASN A 355 32.95 10.58 2.83
CA ASN A 355 33.19 12.04 2.73
C ASN A 355 33.86 12.47 1.42
N GLU A 356 34.39 11.51 0.66
CA GLU A 356 34.95 11.77 -0.67
C GLU A 356 33.91 11.89 -1.76
N LEU A 357 32.72 11.32 -1.57
CA LEU A 357 31.60 11.45 -2.51
C LEU A 357 30.76 12.67 -2.15
N ASN A 358 30.52 13.52 -3.13
CA ASN A 358 29.70 14.72 -2.98
C ASN A 358 28.96 15.07 -4.29
N ASN A 359 28.10 16.06 -4.21
CA ASN A 359 27.37 16.62 -5.34
C ASN A 359 26.76 15.54 -6.27
N LEU A 360 26.02 14.58 -5.69
CA LEU A 360 25.25 13.61 -6.46
C LEU A 360 24.09 14.33 -7.17
N GLU A 361 24.06 14.24 -8.48
CA GLU A 361 22.90 14.60 -9.30
C GLU A 361 22.36 13.34 -9.96
N LEU A 362 21.20 12.87 -9.50
CA LEU A 362 20.53 11.69 -10.04
C LEU A 362 19.31 12.15 -10.85
N LYS A 363 19.31 11.87 -12.15
CA LYS A 363 18.21 12.14 -13.04
C LYS A 363 17.47 10.84 -13.34
N ILE A 364 16.22 10.77 -12.95
CA ILE A 364 15.36 9.60 -13.13
C ILE A 364 14.26 9.96 -14.13
N ASN A 365 14.32 9.40 -15.30
CA ASN A 365 13.26 9.50 -16.30
C ASN A 365 12.54 8.17 -16.40
N LEU A 366 11.30 8.14 -15.92
CA LEU A 366 10.42 7.00 -16.02
C LEU A 366 9.42 7.23 -17.15
N ASN A 367 9.43 6.36 -18.11
CA ASN A 367 8.51 6.40 -19.24
C ASN A 367 8.02 4.99 -19.56
N GLN A 368 6.72 4.76 -19.44
CA GLN A 368 6.07 3.48 -19.73
C GLN A 368 6.75 2.26 -19.10
N GLY A 369 7.15 2.38 -17.84
CA GLY A 369 7.80 1.30 -17.07
C GLY A 369 9.32 1.20 -17.31
N ILE A 370 9.91 1.99 -18.21
CA ILE A 370 11.36 2.02 -18.43
C ILE A 370 11.97 3.16 -17.62
N ILE A 371 12.92 2.83 -16.75
CA ILE A 371 13.66 3.81 -15.96
C ILE A 371 14.99 4.09 -16.65
N ASN A 372 15.16 5.34 -17.09
CA ASN A 372 16.42 5.85 -17.61
C ASN A 372 17.10 6.74 -16.56
N LEU A 373 18.37 6.46 -16.27
CA LEU A 373 19.23 7.18 -15.33
C LEU A 373 20.39 7.90 -16.00
N SER A 374 20.35 8.03 -17.33
CA SER A 374 21.38 8.74 -18.10
C SER A 374 21.52 10.18 -17.63
N GLU A 375 22.71 10.76 -17.81
CA GLU A 375 23.11 12.09 -17.35
C GLU A 375 23.18 12.25 -15.80
N SER A 376 23.04 11.17 -15.04
CA SER A 376 23.32 11.18 -13.60
C SER A 376 24.84 11.29 -13.38
N LYS A 377 25.23 12.02 -12.34
CA LYS A 377 26.65 12.22 -12.00
C LYS A 377 26.89 12.33 -10.54
N ILE A 378 28.11 11.96 -10.11
CA ILE A 378 28.61 12.09 -8.74
C ILE A 378 30.07 12.50 -8.78
N TYR A 379 30.50 13.26 -7.82
CA TYR A 379 31.88 13.73 -7.71
C TYR A 379 32.60 12.96 -6.59
N TRP A 380 33.86 12.63 -6.85
CA TRP A 380 34.77 12.15 -5.84
C TRP A 380 35.73 13.29 -5.49
N LYS A 381 35.40 14.05 -4.44
CA LYS A 381 35.97 15.37 -4.13
C LYS A 381 35.95 16.24 -5.38
N ASP A 382 37.08 16.97 -5.60
CA ASP A 382 37.34 17.72 -6.83
C ASP A 382 38.24 16.94 -7.81
N ASP A 383 38.56 15.68 -7.47
CA ASP A 383 39.56 14.86 -8.16
C ASP A 383 39.00 14.23 -9.45
N LEU A 384 37.74 13.76 -9.41
CA LEU A 384 37.11 13.12 -10.55
C LEU A 384 35.58 13.26 -10.56
N ILE A 385 35.02 13.17 -11.75
CA ILE A 385 33.57 13.15 -12.02
C ILE A 385 33.21 11.78 -12.59
N ILE A 386 32.24 11.11 -11.97
CA ILE A 386 31.65 9.87 -12.48
C ILE A 386 30.28 10.23 -13.02
N SER A 387 30.07 10.07 -14.32
CA SER A 387 28.76 10.26 -14.98
C SER A 387 28.26 8.97 -15.59
N MET A 388 26.95 8.84 -15.69
CA MET A 388 26.27 7.70 -16.27
C MET A 388 25.73 8.06 -17.64
N GLN A 389 26.04 7.23 -18.64
CA GLN A 389 25.46 7.29 -19.98
C GLN A 389 24.69 6.00 -20.25
N ASP A 390 23.58 6.11 -20.96
CA ASP A 390 22.72 4.97 -21.34
C ASP A 390 22.32 4.08 -20.15
N GLY A 391 22.16 4.70 -18.97
CA GLY A 391 21.75 4.01 -17.75
C GLY A 391 20.28 3.61 -17.79
N VAL A 392 20.00 2.29 -17.80
CA VAL A 392 18.65 1.74 -17.83
C VAL A 392 18.46 0.71 -16.73
N LEU A 393 17.37 0.83 -15.99
CA LEU A 393 16.93 -0.19 -15.05
C LEU A 393 15.96 -1.13 -15.76
N ASP A 394 16.31 -2.40 -15.78
CA ASP A 394 15.54 -3.46 -16.43
C ASP A 394 15.05 -4.50 -15.42
N TYR A 395 13.85 -5.03 -15.69
CA TYR A 395 13.19 -6.05 -14.89
C TYR A 395 12.93 -7.28 -15.76
N ASN A 396 13.56 -8.40 -15.43
CA ASN A 396 13.35 -9.66 -16.11
C ASN A 396 13.21 -10.84 -15.13
N ASP A 397 12.99 -12.04 -15.65
CA ASP A 397 12.80 -13.26 -14.83
C ASP A 397 14.02 -13.58 -13.94
N GLU A 398 15.22 -13.11 -14.31
CA GLU A 398 16.45 -13.30 -13.54
C GLU A 398 16.64 -12.27 -12.42
N GLY A 399 15.84 -11.21 -12.41
CA GLY A 399 15.87 -10.16 -11.41
C GLY A 399 15.88 -8.74 -11.94
N ILE A 400 16.43 -7.84 -11.14
CA ILE A 400 16.49 -6.40 -11.41
C ILE A 400 17.93 -6.03 -11.72
N PHE A 401 18.14 -5.39 -12.87
CA PHE A 401 19.45 -5.03 -13.39
C PHE A 401 19.52 -3.54 -13.72
N LEU A 402 20.61 -2.88 -13.34
CA LEU A 402 20.98 -1.57 -13.85
C LEU A 402 22.14 -1.76 -14.84
N THR A 403 21.90 -1.40 -16.09
CA THR A 403 22.88 -1.45 -17.15
C THR A 403 23.23 -0.05 -17.60
N GLY A 404 24.43 0.16 -18.11
CA GLY A 404 24.84 1.45 -18.67
C GLY A 404 26.33 1.57 -18.82
N ARG A 405 26.77 2.78 -19.16
CA ARG A 405 28.17 3.14 -19.27
C ARG A 405 28.53 4.19 -18.22
N LEU A 406 29.55 3.91 -17.42
CA LEU A 406 30.18 4.91 -16.56
C LEU A 406 31.28 5.63 -17.33
N ILE A 407 31.26 6.94 -17.24
CA ILE A 407 32.31 7.83 -17.76
C ILE A 407 32.96 8.49 -16.55
N ILE A 408 34.22 8.17 -16.32
CA ILE A 408 35.03 8.69 -15.23
C ILE A 408 36.01 9.70 -15.85
N GLN A 409 35.81 10.97 -15.53
CA GLN A 409 36.71 12.07 -15.94
C GLN A 409 37.60 12.46 -14.75
N LEU A 410 38.90 12.52 -14.99
CA LEU A 410 39.85 12.89 -13.95
C LEU A 410 40.21 14.37 -14.13
N GLU A 411 39.85 15.17 -13.15
CA GLU A 411 40.09 16.62 -13.11
C GLU A 411 41.45 16.93 -12.46
N ASP A 412 41.76 16.27 -11.31
CA ASP A 412 43.04 16.36 -10.65
C ASP A 412 43.70 14.98 -10.50
N LEU A 413 44.59 14.67 -11.43
CA LEU A 413 45.23 13.36 -11.51
C LEU A 413 46.22 13.13 -10.36
N ASP A 414 46.88 14.16 -9.87
CA ASP A 414 47.87 14.05 -8.78
C ASP A 414 47.16 13.76 -7.45
N ASN A 415 46.11 14.48 -7.13
CA ASN A 415 45.27 14.21 -5.97
C ASN A 415 44.55 12.85 -6.05
N PHE A 416 44.08 12.45 -7.25
CA PHE A 416 43.53 11.11 -7.47
C PHE A 416 44.54 10.04 -7.10
N TYR A 417 45.78 10.11 -7.60
CA TYR A 417 46.82 9.13 -7.30
C TYR A 417 47.18 9.09 -5.83
N GLN A 418 47.19 10.23 -5.15
CA GLN A 418 47.43 10.31 -3.69
C GLN A 418 46.25 9.70 -2.91
N SER A 419 45.00 10.02 -3.27
CA SER A 419 43.78 9.53 -2.63
C SER A 419 43.68 8.00 -2.68
N PHE A 420 44.11 7.39 -3.78
CA PHE A 420 44.13 5.95 -3.97
C PHE A 420 45.48 5.29 -3.66
N GLN A 421 46.46 6.05 -3.15
CA GLN A 421 47.78 5.56 -2.74
C GLN A 421 48.52 4.82 -3.88
N ILE A 422 48.49 5.38 -5.09
CA ILE A 422 49.16 4.82 -6.26
C ILE A 422 50.64 5.16 -6.20
N LYS A 423 51.51 4.14 -6.34
CA LYS A 423 52.99 4.32 -6.36
C LYS A 423 53.41 5.22 -7.52
N LYS A 424 54.42 6.07 -7.30
CA LYS A 424 54.90 7.01 -8.32
C LYS A 424 55.25 6.34 -9.66
N MET A 425 55.83 5.16 -9.61
CA MET A 425 56.19 4.38 -10.80
C MET A 425 55.01 3.96 -11.65
N ASN A 426 53.82 3.84 -11.08
CA ASN A 426 52.58 3.42 -11.76
C ASN A 426 51.68 4.60 -12.13
N ARG A 427 52.14 5.83 -12.02
CA ARG A 427 51.36 7.03 -12.35
C ARG A 427 51.56 7.40 -13.83
N LYS A 428 50.68 6.92 -14.69
CA LYS A 428 50.63 7.30 -16.12
C LYS A 428 49.62 8.44 -16.34
N LYS A 429 49.78 9.20 -17.40
CA LYS A 429 48.79 10.21 -17.79
C LYS A 429 47.47 9.51 -18.13
N LEU A 430 46.40 10.00 -17.58
CA LEU A 430 45.07 9.42 -17.65
C LEU A 430 44.06 10.56 -17.55
N LYS A 431 43.13 10.68 -18.49
CA LYS A 431 42.12 11.73 -18.50
C LYS A 431 40.71 11.18 -18.33
N LYS A 432 40.43 10.05 -19.02
CA LYS A 432 39.08 9.50 -19.11
C LYS A 432 39.09 7.98 -19.05
N ILE A 433 38.20 7.40 -18.27
CA ILE A 433 37.88 5.97 -18.28
C ILE A 433 36.41 5.81 -18.66
N GLU A 434 36.13 4.95 -19.64
CA GLU A 434 34.79 4.53 -20.00
C GLU A 434 34.67 3.05 -19.69
N VAL A 435 33.57 2.65 -19.04
CA VAL A 435 33.32 1.26 -18.66
C VAL A 435 31.86 0.92 -18.76
N ASP A 436 31.52 -0.09 -19.54
CA ASP A 436 30.17 -0.66 -19.56
C ASP A 436 29.98 -1.52 -18.30
N PHE A 437 28.81 -1.44 -17.69
CA PHE A 437 28.54 -2.18 -16.47
C PHE A 437 27.15 -2.77 -16.44
N VAL A 438 27.00 -3.84 -15.68
CA VAL A 438 25.74 -4.42 -15.25
C VAL A 438 25.78 -4.59 -13.74
N TYR A 439 24.82 -3.98 -13.05
CA TYR A 439 24.64 -4.18 -11.61
C TYR A 439 23.39 -5.01 -11.35
N ASN A 440 23.55 -6.15 -10.69
CA ASN A 440 22.44 -7.02 -10.28
C ASN A 440 22.03 -6.71 -8.84
N PHE A 441 20.82 -6.15 -8.65
CA PHE A 441 20.30 -5.78 -7.34
C PHE A 441 20.03 -7.00 -6.43
N ASN A 442 19.67 -8.14 -7.00
CA ASN A 442 19.37 -9.35 -6.24
C ASN A 442 20.63 -9.97 -5.64
N ARG A 443 21.76 -9.91 -6.38
CA ARG A 443 23.05 -10.45 -5.98
C ARG A 443 23.98 -9.40 -5.33
N ASN A 444 23.61 -8.12 -5.43
CA ASN A 444 24.43 -6.98 -5.01
C ASN A 444 25.84 -7.03 -5.62
N LYS A 445 25.91 -7.20 -6.94
CA LYS A 445 27.18 -7.43 -7.66
C LYS A 445 27.24 -6.64 -8.96
N PHE A 446 28.41 -6.01 -9.19
CA PHE A 446 28.78 -5.40 -10.47
C PHE A 446 29.47 -6.42 -11.38
N LYS A 447 29.18 -6.31 -12.66
CA LYS A 447 30.00 -6.82 -13.75
C LYS A 447 30.44 -5.64 -14.61
N PHE A 448 31.68 -5.64 -15.04
CA PHE A 448 32.26 -4.60 -15.93
C PHE A 448 32.66 -5.20 -17.25
N ASP A 449 32.58 -4.39 -18.31
CA ASP A 449 32.92 -4.80 -19.66
C ASP A 449 33.36 -3.59 -20.49
N ASN A 450 33.98 -3.82 -21.67
CA ASN A 450 34.35 -2.80 -22.65
C ASN A 450 35.09 -1.59 -22.09
N ILE A 451 36.13 -1.82 -21.27
CA ILE A 451 36.89 -0.74 -20.65
C ILE A 451 37.77 -0.05 -21.63
N LYS A 452 37.61 1.27 -21.72
CA LYS A 452 38.46 2.14 -22.53
C LYS A 452 39.13 3.22 -21.67
N ILE A 453 40.42 3.34 -21.77
CA ILE A 453 41.19 4.38 -21.09
C ILE A 453 41.73 5.31 -22.18
N ASP A 454 41.32 6.59 -22.16
CA ASP A 454 41.63 7.58 -23.19
C ASP A 454 41.35 7.04 -24.61
N LYS A 455 40.23 6.34 -24.81
CA LYS A 455 39.72 5.67 -26.01
C LYS A 455 40.43 4.36 -26.41
N ASN A 456 41.44 3.89 -25.66
CA ASN A 456 42.19 2.67 -25.96
C ASN A 456 41.79 1.55 -24.99
N SER A 457 41.84 0.30 -25.43
CA SER A 457 41.72 -0.91 -24.60
C SER A 457 43.10 -1.45 -24.26
N TYR A 458 43.24 -2.10 -23.13
CA TYR A 458 44.51 -2.64 -22.61
C TYR A 458 44.29 -4.07 -22.10
N GLU A 459 45.00 -5.03 -22.68
CA GLU A 459 44.85 -6.47 -22.39
C GLU A 459 45.00 -6.80 -20.89
N ASN A 460 45.99 -6.21 -20.21
CA ASN A 460 46.18 -6.43 -18.76
C ASN A 460 44.99 -5.93 -17.95
N VAL A 461 44.32 -4.89 -18.38
CA VAL A 461 43.10 -4.36 -17.72
C VAL A 461 41.95 -5.29 -17.98
N ASP A 462 41.78 -5.78 -19.20
CA ASP A 462 40.73 -6.72 -19.59
C ASP A 462 40.84 -8.02 -18.76
N VAL A 463 42.06 -8.60 -18.67
CA VAL A 463 42.33 -9.80 -17.84
C VAL A 463 42.02 -9.53 -16.37
N PHE A 464 42.40 -8.38 -15.84
CA PHE A 464 42.09 -8.01 -14.44
C PHE A 464 40.59 -7.96 -14.20
N ILE A 465 39.83 -7.38 -15.11
CA ILE A 465 38.38 -7.25 -15.02
C ILE A 465 37.66 -8.60 -15.16
N ASP A 466 38.12 -9.46 -16.07
CA ASP A 466 37.59 -10.83 -16.20
C ASP A 466 37.76 -11.63 -14.89
N ASN A 467 38.94 -11.50 -14.27
CA ASN A 467 39.18 -12.09 -12.95
C ASN A 467 38.26 -11.53 -11.84
N TYR A 468 37.99 -10.21 -11.88
CA TYR A 468 37.03 -9.59 -10.94
C TYR A 468 35.61 -10.10 -11.19
N ASN A 469 35.17 -10.13 -12.44
CA ASN A 469 33.82 -10.58 -12.83
C ASN A 469 33.57 -12.05 -12.44
N SER A 470 34.59 -12.89 -12.55
CA SER A 470 34.54 -14.32 -12.17
C SER A 470 34.59 -14.54 -10.66
N SER A 471 35.05 -13.56 -9.89
CA SER A 471 35.14 -13.64 -8.44
C SER A 471 33.82 -13.33 -7.75
N GLU A 472 33.65 -13.76 -6.48
CA GLU A 472 32.52 -13.36 -5.62
C GLU A 472 32.74 -12.01 -4.89
N LYS A 473 33.76 -11.23 -5.28
CA LYS A 473 34.08 -9.95 -4.67
C LYS A 473 32.96 -8.93 -4.91
N LYS A 474 32.63 -8.16 -3.86
CA LYS A 474 31.63 -7.09 -3.88
C LYS A 474 32.22 -5.83 -3.28
N PHE A 475 31.77 -4.66 -3.69
CA PHE A 475 32.16 -3.38 -3.10
C PHE A 475 31.41 -3.14 -1.78
N SER A 476 31.72 -3.92 -0.75
CA SER A 476 31.02 -3.83 0.55
C SER A 476 31.50 -2.67 1.43
N ASN A 477 32.67 -2.10 1.14
CA ASN A 477 33.20 -0.94 1.87
C ASN A 477 34.23 -0.16 1.06
N LYS A 478 34.57 1.03 1.57
CA LYS A 478 35.53 1.96 0.97
C LYS A 478 36.93 1.35 0.75
N ILE A 479 37.38 0.48 1.66
CA ILE A 479 38.74 -0.12 1.55
C ILE A 479 38.81 -1.06 0.36
N ILE A 480 37.79 -1.91 0.19
CA ILE A 480 37.72 -2.84 -0.94
C ILE A 480 37.66 -2.06 -2.26
N PHE A 481 36.87 -0.99 -2.30
CA PHE A 481 36.81 -0.13 -3.48
C PHE A 481 38.16 0.53 -3.80
N LYS A 482 38.84 1.11 -2.79
CA LYS A 482 40.16 1.70 -2.99
C LYS A 482 41.19 0.67 -3.47
N ASN A 483 41.19 -0.53 -2.93
CA ASN A 483 42.06 -1.60 -3.37
C ASN A 483 41.80 -2.00 -4.82
N PHE A 484 40.51 -2.12 -5.20
CA PHE A 484 40.14 -2.40 -6.60
C PHE A 484 40.69 -1.33 -7.55
N VAL A 485 40.49 -0.04 -7.24
CA VAL A 485 40.99 1.07 -8.08
C VAL A 485 42.53 1.03 -8.14
N LYS A 486 43.20 0.74 -7.02
CA LYS A 486 44.66 0.63 -6.97
C LYS A 486 45.16 -0.51 -7.85
N GLU A 487 44.55 -1.71 -7.77
CA GLU A 487 44.90 -2.86 -8.61
C GLU A 487 44.60 -2.57 -10.10
N PHE A 488 43.48 -1.95 -10.40
CA PHE A 488 43.13 -1.51 -11.74
C PHE A 488 44.23 -0.61 -12.34
N ILE A 489 44.63 0.45 -11.64
CA ILE A 489 45.69 1.37 -12.11
C ILE A 489 47.03 0.67 -12.24
N ASN A 490 47.37 -0.27 -11.35
CA ASN A 490 48.59 -1.05 -11.44
C ASN A 490 48.62 -1.90 -12.72
N ASN A 491 47.50 -2.57 -13.09
CA ASN A 491 47.39 -3.33 -14.33
C ASN A 491 47.43 -2.44 -15.60
N TYR A 492 46.84 -1.25 -15.50
CA TYR A 492 46.94 -0.26 -16.58
C TYR A 492 48.40 0.22 -16.80
N SER A 493 49.16 0.32 -15.72
CA SER A 493 50.52 0.84 -15.74
C SER A 493 51.61 -0.20 -16.12
N GLY A 494 51.19 -1.45 -15.99
CA GLY A 494 51.97 -2.65 -16.23
C GLY A 494 52.59 -3.18 -16.93
#